data_751c85ac6c3d1ff42b99a62b721012e1
#
_entry.id   751c85ac6c3d1ff42b99a62b721012e1
#
_cell.length_a   1.000
_cell.length_b   1.000
_cell.length_c   1.000
_cell.angle_alpha   90.00
_cell.angle_beta   90.00
_cell.angle_gamma   90.00
#
_symmetry.space_group_name_H-M   'P 1'
#
loop_
_entity.id
_entity.type
_entity.pdbx_description
1 polymer ?
#
loop_
_entity_poly.entity_id
_entity_poly.type
_entity_poly.pdbx_seq_one_letter_code
_entity_poly.pdbx_strand_id
1 'polypeptide(L)'
;FYTLTVSETGGSGVTPSQTLTNGEDFFVSGGKGKTYNLILAGQNKLGETVTHTWSYSDLVRRTRYIVQCDPDLPAFTLPAQSDGDVWSKFIYITPMTADNMTAHKADMADKVIANVVYEASADNGETWIPSDKTSDGRYVIKGLEPSKNYTIRSRFGGVLSSNTQTVTTESAQVIANGDMEAWSSTKLHSGNGTWDADMYCDYCTNWNTRNEKTTNGAENANSGGVFGSNKGSGYGVRWRWCSGTWSTTDKKDGKKAAEISTLAFYNSNVSGSWKRASVYSYTRDNGTAYVGYLFTGTFDKNSDSYSLGIAHTARPKSISFDYKYAPLPSTDQCIAYAKIYDSNNVEIATTQEFNSMTQDVYKKETLNFTYTQSTTKAAYIGIFFQSGTNTDIGNMRQVEGGYSTSPYNQDRVVGSVLKIDNVTLNYDYE
;
A
#
# COMPACT_ATOMS: atom_id res chain seq x y z
N PHE A 1 -28.69 -20.18 -30.56
CA PHE A 1 -29.55 -21.22 -31.15
C PHE A 1 -29.47 -21.10 -32.68
N TYR A 2 -29.39 -22.25 -33.39
CA TYR A 2 -29.34 -22.28 -34.83
C TYR A 2 -30.61 -22.93 -35.35
N THR A 3 -31.13 -22.42 -36.46
CA THR A 3 -32.25 -23.03 -37.18
C THR A 3 -31.71 -23.63 -38.47
N LEU A 4 -31.93 -24.91 -38.68
CA LEU A 4 -31.61 -25.56 -39.95
C LEU A 4 -32.86 -25.55 -40.83
N THR A 5 -32.71 -24.92 -41.99
CA THR A 5 -33.74 -24.98 -43.06
C THR A 5 -33.24 -25.88 -44.16
N VAL A 6 -34.06 -26.84 -44.58
CA VAL A 6 -33.77 -27.72 -45.69
C VAL A 6 -34.81 -27.50 -46.78
N SER A 7 -34.35 -27.24 -47.99
CA SER A 7 -35.22 -27.10 -49.16
C SER A 7 -34.78 -28.03 -50.28
N GLU A 8 -35.73 -28.56 -51.03
CA GLU A 8 -35.48 -29.40 -52.19
C GLU A 8 -35.73 -28.56 -53.48
N THR A 9 -34.78 -28.61 -54.40
CA THR A 9 -34.92 -28.03 -55.74
C THR A 9 -35.06 -29.19 -56.77
N GLY A 10 -36.00 -29.08 -57.68
CA GLY A 10 -36.31 -30.12 -58.68
C GLY A 10 -37.41 -31.09 -58.28
N GLY A 11 -38.10 -30.90 -57.18
CA GLY A 11 -39.26 -31.65 -56.70
C GLY A 11 -40.31 -30.75 -56.10
N SER A 12 -41.53 -31.26 -55.87
CA SER A 12 -42.68 -30.50 -55.38
C SER A 12 -42.77 -30.36 -53.84
N GLY A 13 -41.66 -30.49 -53.12
CA GLY A 13 -41.71 -30.46 -51.67
C GLY A 13 -40.73 -29.47 -51.05
N VAL A 14 -41.23 -28.48 -50.28
CA VAL A 14 -40.43 -27.72 -49.32
C VAL A 14 -40.42 -28.46 -48.01
N THR A 15 -39.26 -28.84 -47.55
CA THR A 15 -39.10 -29.39 -46.21
C THR A 15 -39.20 -28.25 -45.22
N PRO A 16 -40.07 -28.33 -44.18
CA PRO A 16 -40.21 -27.26 -43.22
C PRO A 16 -38.92 -27.03 -42.45
N SER A 17 -38.63 -25.77 -42.13
CA SER A 17 -37.53 -25.45 -41.24
C SER A 17 -37.79 -26.00 -39.85
N GLN A 18 -36.77 -26.55 -39.21
CA GLN A 18 -36.85 -26.98 -37.85
C GLN A 18 -35.59 -26.59 -37.10
N THR A 19 -35.73 -26.41 -35.80
CA THR A 19 -34.58 -26.19 -34.90
C THR A 19 -34.00 -27.57 -34.52
N LEU A 20 -32.72 -27.81 -34.82
CA LEU A 20 -32.02 -29.03 -34.50
C LEU A 20 -30.98 -28.75 -33.41
N THR A 21 -30.80 -29.70 -32.49
CA THR A 21 -29.66 -29.73 -31.58
C THR A 21 -28.49 -30.45 -32.23
N ASN A 22 -27.29 -30.21 -31.71
CA ASN A 22 -26.06 -30.86 -32.21
C ASN A 22 -26.18 -32.38 -32.12
N GLY A 23 -25.94 -33.06 -33.22
CA GLY A 23 -25.97 -34.53 -33.30
C GLY A 23 -27.34 -35.13 -33.67
N GLU A 24 -28.39 -34.31 -33.87
CA GLU A 24 -29.67 -34.80 -34.37
C GLU A 24 -29.64 -35.17 -35.84
N ASP A 25 -30.32 -36.26 -36.21
CA ASP A 25 -30.48 -36.67 -37.57
C ASP A 25 -31.71 -36.03 -38.25
N PHE A 26 -31.51 -35.61 -39.48
CA PHE A 26 -32.59 -35.07 -40.30
C PHE A 26 -32.73 -35.96 -41.57
N PHE A 27 -33.94 -36.37 -41.87
CA PHE A 27 -34.20 -37.29 -42.92
C PHE A 27 -34.79 -36.61 -44.18
N VAL A 28 -34.20 -36.87 -45.31
CA VAL A 28 -34.70 -36.42 -46.62
C VAL A 28 -34.87 -37.58 -47.56
N SER A 29 -35.78 -37.47 -48.52
CA SER A 29 -35.98 -38.49 -49.52
C SER A 29 -34.94 -38.36 -50.64
N GLY A 30 -33.81 -39.05 -50.51
CA GLY A 30 -32.76 -39.06 -51.54
C GLY A 30 -33.25 -39.54 -52.90
N GLY A 31 -32.63 -39.08 -54.02
CA GLY A 31 -32.92 -39.52 -55.36
C GLY A 31 -32.16 -38.75 -56.42
N LYS A 32 -32.02 -39.38 -57.61
CA LYS A 32 -31.37 -38.78 -58.75
C LYS A 32 -32.14 -37.55 -59.28
N GLY A 33 -31.43 -36.48 -59.58
CA GLY A 33 -32.00 -35.23 -60.07
C GLY A 33 -32.57 -34.31 -58.99
N LYS A 34 -32.42 -34.64 -57.72
CA LYS A 34 -32.80 -33.83 -56.58
C LYS A 34 -31.62 -33.13 -55.98
N THR A 35 -31.76 -31.85 -55.68
CA THR A 35 -30.76 -31.07 -54.95
C THR A 35 -31.37 -30.56 -53.64
N TYR A 36 -30.66 -30.76 -52.53
CA TYR A 36 -31.05 -30.31 -51.19
C TYR A 36 -30.15 -29.14 -50.79
N ASN A 37 -30.76 -28.03 -50.51
CA ASN A 37 -30.08 -26.86 -49.96
C ASN A 37 -30.33 -26.82 -48.46
N LEU A 38 -29.24 -26.83 -47.67
CA LEU A 38 -29.26 -26.73 -46.23
C LEU A 38 -28.78 -25.35 -45.86
N ILE A 39 -29.56 -24.63 -45.07
CA ILE A 39 -29.20 -23.31 -44.56
C ILE A 39 -29.26 -23.39 -43.02
N LEU A 40 -28.11 -23.29 -42.39
CA LEU A 40 -27.98 -23.15 -40.95
C LEU A 40 -27.86 -21.65 -40.66
N ALA A 41 -28.79 -21.08 -39.92
CA ALA A 41 -28.78 -19.67 -39.57
C ALA A 41 -29.01 -19.52 -38.06
N GLY A 42 -28.32 -18.57 -37.45
CA GLY A 42 -28.43 -18.33 -36.02
C GLY A 42 -27.44 -17.27 -35.53
N GLN A 43 -27.28 -17.19 -34.24
CA GLN A 43 -26.27 -16.37 -33.62
C GLN A 43 -25.15 -17.26 -33.00
N ASN A 44 -23.93 -16.91 -33.30
CA ASN A 44 -22.74 -17.57 -32.68
C ASN A 44 -22.55 -17.08 -31.22
N LYS A 45 -21.54 -17.61 -30.53
CA LYS A 45 -21.18 -17.19 -29.16
C LYS A 45 -20.70 -15.75 -29.05
N LEU A 46 -20.47 -15.07 -30.17
CA LEU A 46 -20.11 -13.65 -30.24
C LEU A 46 -21.34 -12.76 -30.42
N GLY A 47 -22.55 -13.35 -30.57
CA GLY A 47 -23.78 -12.62 -30.85
C GLY A 47 -23.91 -12.21 -32.33
N GLU A 48 -23.01 -12.67 -33.21
CA GLU A 48 -23.03 -12.37 -34.64
C GLU A 48 -24.00 -13.30 -35.37
N THR A 49 -24.77 -12.75 -36.30
CA THR A 49 -25.62 -13.57 -37.20
C THR A 49 -24.74 -14.32 -38.18
N VAL A 50 -24.82 -15.63 -38.14
CA VAL A 50 -24.05 -16.53 -38.98
C VAL A 50 -25.02 -17.32 -39.87
N THR A 51 -24.70 -17.44 -41.17
CA THR A 51 -25.44 -18.25 -42.08
C THR A 51 -24.49 -19.10 -42.90
N HIS A 52 -24.67 -20.42 -42.83
CA HIS A 52 -23.94 -21.37 -43.66
C HIS A 52 -24.91 -22.08 -44.60
N THR A 53 -24.48 -22.24 -45.84
CA THR A 53 -25.30 -22.88 -46.88
C THR A 53 -24.51 -24.02 -47.52
N TRP A 54 -25.13 -25.15 -47.60
CA TRP A 54 -24.60 -26.32 -48.31
C TRP A 54 -25.64 -26.78 -49.36
N SER A 55 -25.16 -27.33 -50.48
CA SER A 55 -25.99 -27.91 -51.48
C SER A 55 -25.49 -29.32 -51.80
N TYR A 56 -26.39 -30.29 -51.77
CA TYR A 56 -26.13 -31.66 -52.04
C TYR A 56 -27.07 -32.18 -53.13
N SER A 57 -26.50 -32.71 -54.22
CA SER A 57 -27.25 -33.28 -55.34
C SER A 57 -27.13 -34.81 -55.33
N ASP A 58 -28.16 -35.46 -55.85
CA ASP A 58 -28.18 -36.94 -56.07
C ASP A 58 -27.85 -37.76 -54.81
N LEU A 59 -28.40 -37.35 -53.64
CA LEU A 59 -28.18 -38.08 -52.39
C LEU A 59 -28.58 -39.55 -52.52
N VAL A 60 -27.67 -40.44 -52.11
CA VAL A 60 -27.86 -41.89 -52.18
C VAL A 60 -28.82 -42.33 -51.05
N ARG A 61 -29.84 -43.10 -51.39
CA ARG A 61 -30.80 -43.66 -50.45
C ARG A 61 -30.07 -44.52 -49.37
N ARG A 62 -30.54 -44.43 -48.11
CA ARG A 62 -30.02 -45.14 -46.96
C ARG A 62 -28.56 -44.79 -46.60
N THR A 63 -28.09 -43.61 -47.00
CA THR A 63 -26.77 -43.08 -46.69
C THR A 63 -26.91 -41.95 -45.68
N ARG A 64 -26.09 -41.96 -44.64
CA ARG A 64 -25.97 -40.89 -43.66
C ARG A 64 -24.90 -39.91 -44.14
N TYR A 65 -25.31 -38.66 -44.30
CA TYR A 65 -24.39 -37.57 -44.64
C TYR A 65 -24.20 -36.74 -43.37
N ILE A 66 -22.95 -36.52 -42.93
CA ILE A 66 -22.62 -35.70 -41.80
C ILE A 66 -22.23 -34.31 -42.31
N VAL A 67 -23.02 -33.33 -41.95
CA VAL A 67 -22.70 -31.91 -42.18
C VAL A 67 -22.03 -31.39 -40.93
N GLN A 68 -20.79 -31.04 -41.03
CA GLN A 68 -20.02 -30.45 -39.95
C GLN A 68 -19.98 -28.94 -40.18
N CYS A 69 -20.53 -28.17 -39.27
CA CYS A 69 -20.38 -26.73 -39.24
C CYS A 69 -19.38 -26.40 -38.14
N ASP A 70 -18.25 -25.86 -38.54
CA ASP A 70 -17.30 -25.28 -37.61
C ASP A 70 -17.64 -23.79 -37.47
N PRO A 71 -18.20 -23.36 -36.32
CA PRO A 71 -18.41 -21.93 -36.10
C PRO A 71 -17.02 -21.31 -36.06
N ASP A 72 -16.73 -20.39 -36.96
CA ASP A 72 -15.48 -19.64 -37.05
C ASP A 72 -15.20 -18.81 -35.75
N LEU A 73 -15.14 -19.48 -34.63
CA LEU A 73 -14.87 -18.87 -33.35
C LEU A 73 -13.36 -18.75 -33.16
N PRO A 74 -12.88 -17.61 -32.63
CA PRO A 74 -11.48 -17.51 -32.30
C PRO A 74 -11.13 -18.47 -31.14
N ALA A 75 -9.94 -19.04 -31.17
CA ALA A 75 -9.36 -19.77 -30.05
C ALA A 75 -8.11 -19.02 -29.57
N PHE A 76 -7.99 -18.85 -28.29
CA PHE A 76 -6.92 -18.07 -27.67
C PHE A 76 -6.59 -18.56 -26.26
N THR A 77 -5.40 -18.18 -25.79
CA THR A 77 -4.91 -18.45 -24.43
C THR A 77 -4.83 -17.16 -23.62
N LEU A 78 -5.00 -17.27 -22.30
CA LEU A 78 -4.62 -16.22 -21.36
C LEU A 78 -3.07 -16.16 -21.32
N PRO A 79 -2.44 -14.99 -21.50
CA PRO A 79 -1.00 -14.81 -21.27
C PRO A 79 -0.62 -15.17 -19.84
N ALA A 80 0.64 -15.58 -19.63
CA ALA A 80 1.18 -15.76 -18.29
C ALA A 80 1.15 -14.43 -17.50
N GLN A 81 0.54 -14.46 -16.33
CA GLN A 81 0.47 -13.31 -15.44
C GLN A 81 1.67 -13.32 -14.50
N SER A 82 2.28 -12.16 -14.28
CA SER A 82 3.43 -12.01 -13.39
C SER A 82 2.99 -11.89 -11.94
N ASP A 83 3.65 -12.59 -11.02
CA ASP A 83 3.43 -12.40 -9.58
C ASP A 83 3.73 -10.96 -9.12
N GLY A 84 4.61 -10.26 -9.82
CA GLY A 84 4.92 -8.86 -9.57
C GLY A 84 3.73 -7.91 -9.84
N ASP A 85 2.80 -8.30 -10.70
CA ASP A 85 1.60 -7.53 -11.02
C ASP A 85 0.43 -7.79 -10.06
N VAL A 86 0.58 -8.77 -9.13
CA VAL A 86 -0.44 -9.11 -8.14
C VAL A 86 -0.20 -8.33 -6.86
N TRP A 87 -1.11 -7.39 -6.55
CA TRP A 87 -1.09 -6.53 -5.36
C TRP A 87 -2.13 -7.00 -4.32
N SER A 88 -2.25 -6.28 -3.21
CA SER A 88 -3.16 -6.69 -2.12
C SER A 88 -4.64 -6.65 -2.53
N LYS A 89 -5.08 -5.63 -3.27
CA LYS A 89 -6.49 -5.41 -3.60
C LYS A 89 -6.76 -5.23 -5.10
N PHE A 90 -5.77 -5.41 -5.94
CA PHE A 90 -5.90 -5.33 -7.39
C PHE A 90 -4.80 -6.13 -8.09
N ILE A 91 -5.03 -6.42 -9.37
CA ILE A 91 -4.07 -7.12 -10.24
C ILE A 91 -3.95 -6.34 -11.53
N TYR A 92 -2.73 -5.98 -11.92
CA TYR A 92 -2.46 -5.58 -13.29
C TYR A 92 -2.38 -6.80 -14.18
N ILE A 93 -2.98 -6.73 -15.36
CA ILE A 93 -3.06 -7.86 -16.28
C ILE A 93 -2.05 -7.68 -17.40
N THR A 94 -1.26 -8.71 -17.65
CA THR A 94 -0.45 -8.84 -18.85
C THR A 94 -1.42 -9.01 -20.05
N PRO A 95 -1.47 -8.06 -21.01
CA PRO A 95 -2.44 -8.12 -22.10
C PRO A 95 -2.08 -9.19 -23.13
N MET A 96 -3.08 -9.67 -23.83
CA MET A 96 -2.92 -10.58 -24.96
C MET A 96 -2.19 -9.90 -26.13
N THR A 97 -1.38 -10.70 -26.81
CA THR A 97 -0.74 -10.37 -28.09
C THR A 97 -1.20 -11.37 -29.17
N ALA A 98 -0.71 -11.19 -30.40
CA ALA A 98 -1.00 -12.12 -31.48
C ALA A 98 -0.54 -13.56 -31.19
N ASP A 99 0.52 -13.73 -30.40
CA ASP A 99 1.07 -15.05 -30.03
C ASP A 99 0.11 -15.86 -29.13
N ASN A 100 -0.87 -15.21 -28.53
CA ASN A 100 -1.89 -15.89 -27.72
C ASN A 100 -3.05 -16.42 -28.57
N MET A 101 -3.14 -16.05 -29.84
CA MET A 101 -4.14 -16.54 -30.75
C MET A 101 -3.73 -17.90 -31.31
N THR A 102 -4.52 -18.94 -31.01
CA THR A 102 -4.20 -20.32 -31.44
C THR A 102 -4.95 -20.74 -32.70
N ALA A 103 -6.13 -20.16 -32.94
CA ALA A 103 -6.89 -20.33 -34.19
C ALA A 103 -7.81 -19.13 -34.38
N HIS A 104 -7.83 -18.56 -35.59
CA HIS A 104 -8.69 -17.44 -35.97
C HIS A 104 -8.70 -17.20 -37.49
N LYS A 105 -9.71 -16.50 -37.98
CA LYS A 105 -9.67 -15.89 -39.33
C LYS A 105 -8.67 -14.73 -39.35
N ALA A 106 -8.17 -14.37 -40.52
CA ALA A 106 -7.10 -13.37 -40.70
C ALA A 106 -7.40 -11.98 -40.07
N ASP A 107 -8.67 -11.58 -40.03
CA ASP A 107 -9.15 -10.30 -39.50
C ASP A 107 -9.64 -10.34 -38.05
N MET A 108 -9.62 -11.52 -37.42
CA MET A 108 -10.21 -11.74 -36.11
C MET A 108 -9.22 -11.47 -34.96
N ALA A 109 -7.91 -11.65 -35.17
CA ALA A 109 -6.91 -11.49 -34.10
C ALA A 109 -6.93 -10.08 -33.49
N ASP A 110 -6.85 -9.04 -34.32
CA ASP A 110 -6.84 -7.64 -33.86
C ASP A 110 -8.16 -7.29 -33.15
N LYS A 111 -9.28 -7.81 -33.64
CA LYS A 111 -10.60 -7.60 -33.05
C LYS A 111 -10.68 -8.25 -31.66
N VAL A 112 -10.15 -9.46 -31.48
CA VAL A 112 -10.09 -10.14 -30.16
C VAL A 112 -9.19 -9.37 -29.23
N ILE A 113 -7.96 -9.05 -29.61
CA ILE A 113 -6.97 -8.36 -28.80
C ILE A 113 -7.50 -6.99 -28.32
N ALA A 114 -8.19 -6.27 -29.20
CA ALA A 114 -8.73 -4.95 -28.87
C ALA A 114 -9.92 -4.97 -27.91
N ASN A 115 -10.69 -6.10 -27.86
CA ASN A 115 -11.97 -6.16 -27.15
C ASN A 115 -12.05 -7.30 -26.10
N VAL A 116 -10.96 -8.02 -25.85
CA VAL A 116 -10.93 -9.05 -24.83
C VAL A 116 -11.09 -8.44 -23.43
N VAL A 117 -11.88 -9.10 -22.59
CA VAL A 117 -12.07 -8.77 -21.16
C VAL A 117 -11.33 -9.78 -20.34
N TYR A 118 -10.54 -9.33 -19.38
CA TYR A 118 -9.91 -10.17 -18.37
C TYR A 118 -10.77 -10.19 -17.13
N GLU A 119 -10.90 -11.35 -16.51
CA GLU A 119 -11.80 -11.53 -15.37
C GLU A 119 -11.12 -12.37 -14.29
N ALA A 120 -11.40 -12.06 -13.02
CA ALA A 120 -10.93 -12.85 -11.88
C ALA A 120 -12.12 -13.37 -11.05
N SER A 121 -11.99 -14.59 -10.53
CA SER A 121 -12.97 -15.22 -9.66
C SER A 121 -12.29 -15.80 -8.43
N ALA A 122 -12.91 -15.64 -7.25
CA ALA A 122 -12.48 -16.23 -5.99
C ALA A 122 -13.39 -17.36 -5.49
N ASP A 123 -14.43 -17.71 -6.24
CA ASP A 123 -15.52 -18.63 -5.87
C ASP A 123 -15.70 -19.76 -6.89
N ASN A 124 -14.60 -20.24 -7.46
CA ASN A 124 -14.57 -21.30 -8.47
C ASN A 124 -15.39 -20.97 -9.75
N GLY A 125 -15.51 -19.69 -10.08
CA GLY A 125 -16.17 -19.25 -11.30
C GLY A 125 -17.67 -18.99 -11.20
N GLU A 126 -18.21 -18.93 -10.01
CA GLU A 126 -19.61 -18.53 -9.79
C GLU A 126 -19.79 -17.04 -10.08
N THR A 127 -18.85 -16.19 -9.62
CA THR A 127 -18.82 -14.77 -9.91
C THR A 127 -17.49 -14.35 -10.53
N TRP A 128 -17.53 -13.39 -11.43
CA TRP A 128 -16.36 -12.88 -12.15
C TRP A 128 -16.28 -11.36 -12.05
N ILE A 129 -15.13 -10.86 -11.61
CA ILE A 129 -14.82 -9.44 -11.52
C ILE A 129 -14.07 -9.07 -12.81
N PRO A 130 -14.62 -8.20 -13.67
CA PRO A 130 -13.98 -7.81 -14.92
C PRO A 130 -12.86 -6.79 -14.69
N SER A 131 -11.91 -6.73 -15.63
CA SER A 131 -10.89 -5.71 -15.68
C SER A 131 -11.42 -4.39 -16.25
N ASP A 132 -10.87 -3.28 -15.74
CA ASP A 132 -10.95 -1.96 -16.35
C ASP A 132 -9.69 -1.69 -17.17
N LYS A 133 -9.82 -0.85 -18.22
CA LYS A 133 -8.67 -0.29 -18.91
C LYS A 133 -8.33 1.07 -18.32
N THR A 134 -7.10 1.23 -17.85
CA THR A 134 -6.61 2.47 -17.25
C THR A 134 -6.29 3.53 -18.31
N SER A 135 -6.12 4.79 -17.91
CA SER A 135 -5.79 5.90 -18.82
C SER A 135 -4.43 5.74 -19.51
N ASP A 136 -3.50 5.00 -18.89
CA ASP A 136 -2.19 4.63 -19.45
C ASP A 136 -2.23 3.37 -20.33
N GLY A 137 -3.44 2.81 -20.56
CA GLY A 137 -3.70 1.70 -21.46
C GLY A 137 -3.50 0.31 -20.87
N ARG A 138 -3.14 0.19 -19.58
CA ARG A 138 -3.06 -1.09 -18.85
C ARG A 138 -4.44 -1.62 -18.51
N TYR A 139 -4.53 -2.92 -18.25
CA TYR A 139 -5.73 -3.55 -17.68
C TYR A 139 -5.52 -3.79 -16.19
N VAL A 140 -6.54 -3.54 -15.38
CA VAL A 140 -6.50 -3.76 -13.92
C VAL A 140 -7.81 -4.36 -13.44
N ILE A 141 -7.74 -5.39 -12.60
CA ILE A 141 -8.87 -5.95 -11.86
C ILE A 141 -8.79 -5.39 -10.44
N LYS A 142 -9.84 -4.72 -9.98
CA LYS A 142 -9.90 -3.97 -8.71
C LYS A 142 -10.89 -4.60 -7.74
N GLY A 143 -10.87 -4.12 -6.47
CA GLY A 143 -11.83 -4.54 -5.47
C GLY A 143 -11.62 -5.96 -4.96
N LEU A 144 -10.39 -6.46 -5.06
CA LEU A 144 -10.01 -7.77 -4.59
C LEU A 144 -9.78 -7.77 -3.07
N GLU A 145 -9.91 -8.94 -2.47
CA GLU A 145 -9.58 -9.15 -1.06
C GLU A 145 -8.10 -9.53 -0.90
N PRO A 146 -7.42 -9.01 0.15
CA PRO A 146 -6.03 -9.39 0.44
C PRO A 146 -5.90 -10.87 0.83
N SER A 147 -4.73 -11.46 0.57
CA SER A 147 -4.36 -12.83 0.91
C SER A 147 -5.35 -13.89 0.39
N LYS A 148 -5.95 -13.64 -0.77
CA LYS A 148 -6.98 -14.49 -1.37
C LYS A 148 -6.57 -15.00 -2.74
N ASN A 149 -6.93 -16.26 -3.03
CA ASN A 149 -6.70 -16.86 -4.32
C ASN A 149 -7.74 -16.41 -5.34
N TYR A 150 -7.28 -16.05 -6.53
CA TYR A 150 -8.12 -15.70 -7.67
C TYR A 150 -7.72 -16.50 -8.89
N THR A 151 -8.71 -17.07 -9.58
CA THR A 151 -8.54 -17.66 -10.89
C THR A 151 -8.80 -16.60 -11.95
N ILE A 152 -7.84 -16.37 -12.84
CA ILE A 152 -7.90 -15.39 -13.94
C ILE A 152 -8.17 -16.10 -15.25
N ARG A 153 -9.03 -15.52 -16.08
CA ARG A 153 -9.30 -15.92 -17.47
C ARG A 153 -9.42 -14.72 -18.37
N SER A 154 -9.39 -14.96 -19.67
CA SER A 154 -9.79 -13.97 -20.67
C SER A 154 -11.06 -14.41 -21.42
N ARG A 155 -11.90 -13.44 -21.81
CA ARG A 155 -13.17 -13.67 -22.49
C ARG A 155 -13.36 -12.67 -23.63
N PHE A 156 -13.78 -13.17 -24.79
CA PHE A 156 -14.21 -12.37 -25.92
C PHE A 156 -15.64 -12.81 -26.33
N GLY A 157 -16.62 -11.96 -26.08
CA GLY A 157 -18.03 -12.35 -26.17
C GLY A 157 -18.34 -13.56 -25.28
N GLY A 158 -18.87 -14.63 -25.83
CA GLY A 158 -19.11 -15.91 -25.16
C GLY A 158 -17.95 -16.92 -25.27
N VAL A 159 -16.82 -16.54 -25.87
CA VAL A 159 -15.64 -17.41 -26.03
C VAL A 159 -14.66 -17.15 -24.90
N LEU A 160 -14.19 -18.22 -24.25
CA LEU A 160 -13.24 -18.18 -23.13
C LEU A 160 -11.85 -18.61 -23.60
N SER A 161 -10.81 -18.10 -22.92
CA SER A 161 -9.46 -18.65 -23.08
C SER A 161 -9.42 -20.15 -22.75
N SER A 162 -8.56 -20.89 -23.45
CA SER A 162 -8.41 -22.33 -23.25
C SER A 162 -7.69 -22.69 -21.94
N ASN A 163 -7.09 -21.70 -21.27
CA ASN A 163 -6.39 -21.85 -19.99
C ASN A 163 -6.83 -20.77 -19.02
N THR A 164 -6.54 -21.02 -17.74
CA THR A 164 -6.69 -20.07 -16.63
C THR A 164 -5.40 -20.05 -15.83
N GLN A 165 -5.22 -19.01 -15.00
CA GLN A 165 -4.11 -18.96 -14.06
C GLN A 165 -4.64 -18.59 -12.67
N THR A 166 -4.17 -19.27 -11.63
CA THR A 166 -4.45 -18.91 -10.23
C THR A 166 -3.32 -18.08 -9.67
N VAL A 167 -3.68 -16.97 -9.02
CA VAL A 167 -2.76 -16.08 -8.32
C VAL A 167 -3.27 -15.81 -6.91
N THR A 168 -2.35 -15.46 -5.99
CA THR A 168 -2.70 -15.08 -4.61
C THR A 168 -2.37 -13.61 -4.40
N THR A 169 -3.36 -12.80 -4.00
CA THR A 169 -3.14 -11.38 -3.66
C THR A 169 -2.22 -11.24 -2.45
N GLU A 170 -1.44 -10.15 -2.40
CA GLU A 170 -0.63 -9.81 -1.24
C GLU A 170 -1.53 -9.56 -0.01
N SER A 171 -0.95 -9.66 1.19
CA SER A 171 -1.63 -9.24 2.41
C SER A 171 -1.82 -7.71 2.44
N ALA A 172 -2.78 -7.21 3.21
CA ALA A 172 -2.87 -5.79 3.55
C ALA A 172 -2.35 -5.60 4.98
N GLN A 173 -1.03 -5.62 5.13
CA GLN A 173 -0.38 -5.51 6.44
C GLN A 173 -0.60 -4.13 7.04
N VAL A 174 -0.87 -4.08 8.34
CA VAL A 174 -0.98 -2.84 9.11
C VAL A 174 0.36 -2.50 9.77
N ILE A 175 0.59 -1.23 10.07
CA ILE A 175 1.73 -0.81 10.88
C ILE A 175 1.41 -1.07 12.35
N ALA A 176 2.23 -1.89 13.00
CA ALA A 176 2.06 -2.20 14.40
C ALA A 176 2.21 -0.93 15.26
N ASN A 177 1.28 -0.72 16.20
CA ASN A 177 1.19 0.48 17.02
C ASN A 177 1.15 1.79 16.20
N GLY A 178 0.50 1.77 15.04
CA GLY A 178 0.27 2.98 14.24
C GLY A 178 -0.66 3.98 14.92
N ASP A 179 -1.46 3.53 15.89
CA ASP A 179 -2.34 4.31 16.75
C ASP A 179 -1.61 4.95 17.95
N MET A 180 -0.29 4.77 18.06
CA MET A 180 0.57 5.36 19.09
C MET A 180 0.15 5.09 20.54
N GLU A 181 -0.57 4.01 20.83
CA GLU A 181 -1.11 3.70 22.17
C GLU A 181 -0.10 2.95 23.06
N ALA A 182 0.82 2.16 22.50
CA ALA A 182 1.72 1.28 23.23
C ALA A 182 3.08 1.93 23.48
N TRP A 183 3.34 2.27 24.74
CA TRP A 183 4.58 2.89 25.20
C TRP A 183 5.09 2.21 26.45
N SER A 184 6.41 2.25 26.63
CA SER A 184 7.10 1.87 27.86
C SER A 184 8.17 2.89 28.20
N SER A 185 8.63 2.89 29.47
CA SER A 185 9.70 3.76 29.93
C SER A 185 10.63 2.96 30.85
N THR A 186 11.93 3.14 30.68
CA THR A 186 12.95 2.59 31.56
C THR A 186 13.55 3.68 32.45
N LYS A 187 13.49 3.52 33.75
CA LYS A 187 14.16 4.43 34.68
C LYS A 187 15.66 4.20 34.59
N LEU A 188 16.40 5.22 34.17
CA LEU A 188 17.86 5.19 34.06
C LEU A 188 18.56 5.73 35.29
N HIS A 189 17.93 6.66 36.01
CA HIS A 189 18.43 7.27 37.22
C HIS A 189 17.31 7.52 38.24
N SER A 190 17.57 7.30 39.51
CA SER A 190 16.66 7.60 40.61
C SER A 190 17.12 8.84 41.33
N GLY A 191 16.34 9.92 41.21
CA GLY A 191 16.59 11.16 41.92
C GLY A 191 16.26 11.09 43.40
N ASN A 192 16.84 11.99 44.19
CA ASN A 192 16.59 12.08 45.63
C ASN A 192 15.39 12.97 45.98
N GLY A 193 14.70 13.48 44.98
CA GLY A 193 13.48 14.31 45.12
C GLY A 193 13.72 15.75 45.59
N THR A 194 14.90 16.09 46.10
CA THR A 194 15.22 17.44 46.59
C THR A 194 16.10 18.20 45.60
N TRP A 195 17.10 17.55 45.03
CA TRP A 195 18.15 18.17 44.24
C TRP A 195 18.33 17.51 42.85
N ASP A 196 17.68 16.39 42.68
CA ASP A 196 17.90 15.48 41.60
C ASP A 196 16.57 14.84 41.18
N ALA A 197 16.33 14.69 39.89
CA ALA A 197 15.10 14.16 39.33
C ALA A 197 15.29 12.74 38.78
N ASP A 198 14.25 11.95 38.87
CA ASP A 198 14.20 10.67 38.13
C ASP A 198 14.37 10.92 36.63
N MET A 199 15.14 10.05 35.97
CA MET A 199 15.39 10.10 34.55
C MET A 199 14.92 8.83 33.86
N TYR A 200 14.29 8.99 32.75
CA TYR A 200 13.69 7.91 31.98
C TYR A 200 14.09 7.98 30.49
N CYS A 201 14.21 6.82 29.91
CA CYS A 201 14.18 6.65 28.45
C CYS A 201 12.83 6.07 28.04
N ASP A 202 12.12 6.74 27.16
CA ASP A 202 10.80 6.34 26.66
C ASP A 202 10.95 5.56 25.35
N TYR A 203 10.13 4.54 25.18
CA TYR A 203 10.10 3.67 24.01
C TYR A 203 8.68 3.59 23.47
N CYS A 204 8.53 3.87 22.18
CA CYS A 204 7.32 3.58 21.42
C CYS A 204 7.39 2.14 20.91
N THR A 205 6.46 1.29 21.30
CA THR A 205 6.48 -0.12 20.92
C THR A 205 6.41 -0.26 19.39
N ASN A 206 7.30 -1.06 18.79
CA ASN A 206 7.47 -1.26 17.33
C ASN A 206 8.00 -0.05 16.55
N TRP A 207 8.32 1.04 17.21
CA TRP A 207 8.95 2.22 16.62
C TRP A 207 10.26 2.53 17.31
N ASN A 208 11.21 3.13 16.61
CA ASN A 208 12.45 3.63 17.15
C ASN A 208 12.46 5.16 17.23
N THR A 209 13.31 5.67 18.11
CA THR A 209 13.46 7.09 18.39
C THR A 209 14.93 7.42 18.55
N ARG A 210 15.26 8.69 18.71
CA ARG A 210 16.60 9.14 19.11
C ARG A 210 16.81 9.17 20.63
N ASN A 211 15.86 8.66 21.42
CA ASN A 211 15.86 8.77 22.87
C ASN A 211 17.09 8.14 23.52
N GLU A 212 17.56 7.00 23.03
CA GLU A 212 18.78 6.38 23.56
C GLU A 212 20.03 7.26 23.43
N LYS A 213 20.08 8.14 22.42
CA LYS A 213 21.13 9.15 22.27
C LYS A 213 20.95 10.28 23.27
N THR A 214 19.73 10.82 23.37
CA THR A 214 19.46 11.99 24.20
C THR A 214 19.43 11.65 25.69
N THR A 215 19.28 10.40 26.07
CA THR A 215 19.36 9.89 27.45
C THR A 215 20.68 9.20 27.77
N ASN A 216 21.63 9.09 26.85
CA ASN A 216 22.90 8.41 27.04
C ASN A 216 23.76 9.10 28.10
N GLY A 217 24.06 8.38 29.14
CA GLY A 217 24.80 8.89 30.30
C GLY A 217 23.95 9.21 31.54
N ALA A 218 22.62 9.08 31.43
CA ALA A 218 21.72 9.32 32.56
C ALA A 218 22.00 8.35 33.76
N GLU A 219 22.39 7.13 33.45
CA GLU A 219 22.79 6.11 34.45
C GLU A 219 24.02 6.50 35.25
N ASN A 220 24.87 7.35 34.71
CA ASN A 220 26.09 7.86 35.33
C ASN A 220 25.91 9.25 35.99
N ALA A 221 24.67 9.72 36.09
CA ALA A 221 24.35 11.01 36.68
C ALA A 221 24.62 10.98 38.18
N ASN A 222 25.85 11.25 38.56
CA ASN A 222 26.21 11.45 39.95
C ASN A 222 25.62 12.77 40.49
N SER A 223 25.42 12.83 41.80
CA SER A 223 24.77 13.86 42.61
C SER A 223 25.08 15.34 42.28
N GLY A 224 25.95 15.62 41.38
CA GLY A 224 26.27 16.97 40.90
C GLY A 224 25.77 17.29 39.48
N GLY A 225 25.08 16.36 38.80
CA GLY A 225 24.87 16.43 37.36
C GLY A 225 23.44 16.68 36.88
N VAL A 226 22.45 16.37 37.71
CA VAL A 226 21.05 16.41 37.30
C VAL A 226 20.25 17.19 38.32
N PHE A 227 19.62 18.26 37.92
CA PHE A 227 18.74 19.04 38.81
C PHE A 227 17.36 19.14 38.16
N GLY A 228 16.34 18.81 38.92
CA GLY A 228 15.00 19.27 38.69
C GLY A 228 14.88 20.79 38.94
N SER A 229 13.91 21.42 38.36
CA SER A 229 13.57 22.81 38.70
C SER A 229 13.10 22.90 40.13
N ASN A 230 13.77 23.68 40.94
CA ASN A 230 13.26 24.05 42.25
C ASN A 230 12.60 25.42 42.18
N LYS A 231 11.27 25.43 42.09
CA LYS A 231 10.45 26.66 42.10
C LYS A 231 10.58 27.32 43.48
N GLY A 232 11.59 28.08 43.71
CA GLY A 232 11.66 28.93 44.90
C GLY A 232 13.00 29.02 45.59
N SER A 233 13.97 28.19 45.32
CA SER A 233 15.24 28.16 45.98
C SER A 233 16.45 28.73 45.24
N GLY A 234 16.23 29.24 44.02
CA GLY A 234 17.30 29.89 43.26
C GLY A 234 18.37 28.97 42.68
N TYR A 235 18.10 27.67 42.63
CA TYR A 235 19.01 26.69 42.02
C TYR A 235 18.99 26.71 40.51
N GLY A 236 20.16 26.56 39.90
CA GLY A 236 20.30 26.45 38.47
C GLY A 236 19.68 25.16 37.96
N VAL A 237 18.92 25.26 36.90
CA VAL A 237 18.34 24.12 36.21
C VAL A 237 19.40 23.49 35.31
N ARG A 238 19.59 22.20 35.39
CA ARG A 238 20.44 21.45 34.50
C ARG A 238 19.59 20.54 33.66
N TRP A 239 19.62 20.76 32.36
CA TRP A 239 18.89 19.94 31.39
C TRP A 239 19.82 18.90 30.83
N ARG A 240 19.64 17.70 31.24
CA ARG A 240 20.41 16.58 30.71
C ARG A 240 19.53 15.36 30.60
N TRP A 241 19.82 14.59 29.57
CA TRP A 241 19.34 13.22 29.43
C TRP A 241 17.81 13.08 29.54
N CYS A 242 17.06 13.63 28.60
CA CYS A 242 15.63 13.40 28.53
C CYS A 242 15.25 12.85 27.15
N SER A 243 14.13 12.12 27.10
CA SER A 243 13.54 11.68 25.86
C SER A 243 13.09 12.87 25.01
N GLY A 244 13.40 12.86 23.71
CA GLY A 244 12.90 13.81 22.72
C GLY A 244 11.54 13.39 22.15
N THR A 245 11.23 12.10 22.27
CA THR A 245 9.99 11.51 21.76
C THR A 245 9.34 10.69 22.86
N TRP A 246 8.09 11.00 23.18
CA TRP A 246 7.32 10.33 24.25
C TRP A 246 5.83 10.31 23.94
N SER A 247 5.04 9.64 24.80
CA SER A 247 3.59 9.66 24.69
C SER A 247 2.99 10.93 25.26
N THR A 248 1.99 11.49 24.56
CA THR A 248 1.21 12.64 25.03
C THR A 248 -0.27 12.30 25.10
N THR A 249 -1.01 13.00 25.98
CA THR A 249 -2.47 12.91 26.04
C THR A 249 -3.16 13.92 25.11
N ASP A 250 -2.41 14.82 24.47
CA ASP A 250 -2.89 15.63 23.35
C ASP A 250 -2.83 14.78 22.08
N LYS A 251 -3.95 14.20 21.72
CA LYS A 251 -4.14 13.13 20.76
C LYS A 251 -5.29 13.41 19.81
N LYS A 252 -5.34 12.71 18.71
CA LYS A 252 -6.49 12.72 17.80
C LYS A 252 -7.55 11.74 18.25
N ASP A 253 -7.17 10.47 18.45
CA ASP A 253 -8.06 9.39 18.86
C ASP A 253 -7.44 8.59 20.02
N GLY A 254 -8.11 7.57 20.53
CA GLY A 254 -7.60 6.69 21.57
C GLY A 254 -7.30 7.39 22.91
N LYS A 255 -6.13 7.12 23.48
CA LYS A 255 -5.67 7.67 24.78
C LYS A 255 -4.36 8.45 24.67
N LYS A 256 -3.53 8.14 23.68
CA LYS A 256 -2.18 8.68 23.51
C LYS A 256 -1.91 9.03 22.05
N ALA A 257 -0.94 9.90 21.84
CA ALA A 257 -0.26 10.16 20.58
C ALA A 257 1.24 10.22 20.83
N ALA A 258 2.05 10.23 19.78
CA ALA A 258 3.47 10.50 19.87
C ALA A 258 3.72 12.01 19.86
N GLU A 259 4.52 12.52 20.80
CA GLU A 259 5.08 13.88 20.77
C GLU A 259 6.57 13.78 20.50
N ILE A 260 7.02 14.44 19.44
CA ILE A 260 8.37 14.42 18.90
C ILE A 260 8.91 15.84 18.99
N SER A 261 9.92 16.09 19.83
CA SER A 261 10.43 17.42 20.09
C SER A 261 11.91 17.54 19.74
N THR A 262 12.28 18.68 19.17
CA THR A 262 13.67 19.11 19.13
C THR A 262 14.08 19.47 20.56
N LEU A 263 15.16 18.89 21.08
CA LEU A 263 15.67 19.11 22.41
C LEU A 263 17.02 19.80 22.38
N ALA A 264 17.26 20.71 23.33
CA ALA A 264 18.58 21.16 23.68
C ALA A 264 18.90 20.83 25.13
N PHE A 265 20.12 20.44 25.39
CA PHE A 265 20.62 20.22 26.72
C PHE A 265 22.10 20.55 26.83
N TYR A 266 22.49 20.80 28.03
CA TYR A 266 23.80 21.28 28.37
C TYR A 266 24.72 20.13 28.73
N ASN A 267 25.95 20.15 28.22
CA ASN A 267 26.87 19.04 28.28
C ASN A 267 28.04 19.25 29.29
N SER A 268 28.10 20.36 30.01
CA SER A 268 29.18 20.59 30.97
C SER A 268 28.68 20.90 32.41
N ASN A 269 29.54 20.63 33.40
CA ASN A 269 29.31 21.04 34.77
C ASN A 269 29.38 22.56 34.87
N VAL A 270 28.25 23.20 35.09
CA VAL A 270 28.25 24.62 35.51
C VAL A 270 28.62 24.62 36.97
N SER A 271 29.85 24.90 37.29
CA SER A 271 30.28 25.21 38.62
C SER A 271 29.94 26.67 38.93
N GLY A 272 29.17 26.88 39.97
CA GLY A 272 28.99 28.19 40.54
C GLY A 272 27.70 28.91 40.17
N SER A 273 27.12 29.40 41.23
CA SER A 273 25.99 30.31 41.34
C SER A 273 24.59 29.71 41.06
N TRP A 274 23.87 29.62 42.10
CA TRP A 274 22.50 29.22 42.35
C TRP A 274 21.45 30.17 41.74
N LYS A 275 21.72 30.77 40.59
CA LYS A 275 20.77 31.66 39.97
C LYS A 275 20.07 30.94 38.81
N ARG A 276 18.76 31.06 38.79
CA ARG A 276 17.94 30.75 37.63
C ARG A 276 18.51 31.53 36.44
N ALA A 277 19.40 30.94 35.73
CA ALA A 277 19.84 31.54 34.50
C ALA A 277 18.70 31.47 33.49
N SER A 278 18.51 32.55 32.71
CA SER A 278 17.68 32.47 31.56
C SER A 278 18.24 31.40 30.64
N VAL A 279 17.38 30.65 29.97
CA VAL A 279 17.72 29.64 28.95
C VAL A 279 18.86 30.14 28.02
N TYR A 280 18.89 31.42 27.74
CA TYR A 280 19.85 32.07 26.87
C TYR A 280 21.30 32.10 27.36
N SER A 281 21.55 32.07 28.66
CA SER A 281 22.93 32.19 29.16
C SER A 281 23.67 30.88 29.30
N TYR A 282 22.97 29.75 29.33
CA TYR A 282 23.56 28.43 29.54
C TYR A 282 23.62 27.56 28.30
N THR A 283 22.67 27.73 27.40
CA THR A 283 22.59 26.95 26.18
C THR A 283 23.41 27.53 25.04
N ARG A 284 23.67 28.83 25.09
CA ARG A 284 24.30 29.54 23.99
C ARG A 284 25.77 29.19 23.75
N ASP A 285 26.50 28.86 24.80
CA ASP A 285 27.97 28.69 24.67
C ASP A 285 28.43 27.23 24.60
N ASN A 286 27.62 26.24 25.05
CA ASN A 286 28.01 24.84 25.06
C ASN A 286 26.86 23.83 24.89
N GLY A 287 25.68 24.29 24.44
CA GLY A 287 24.54 23.42 24.30
C GLY A 287 24.56 22.62 23.00
N THR A 288 24.07 21.41 23.03
CA THR A 288 23.84 20.57 21.85
C THR A 288 22.34 20.43 21.67
N ALA A 289 21.85 20.66 20.45
CA ALA A 289 20.46 20.45 20.07
C ALA A 289 20.31 19.20 19.22
N TYR A 290 19.27 18.46 19.48
CA TYR A 290 18.92 17.22 18.76
C TYR A 290 17.48 17.32 18.28
N VAL A 291 17.30 17.22 17.00
CA VAL A 291 15.94 17.02 16.43
C VAL A 291 15.42 15.65 16.86
N GLY A 292 14.16 15.60 17.25
CA GLY A 292 13.49 14.35 17.65
C GLY A 292 13.17 13.50 16.43
N TYR A 293 13.23 12.18 16.59
CA TYR A 293 12.87 11.18 15.57
C TYR A 293 11.83 10.20 16.10
N LEU A 294 10.93 9.78 15.21
CA LEU A 294 10.08 8.61 15.37
C LEU A 294 10.07 7.86 14.02
N PHE A 295 10.51 6.61 13.99
CA PHE A 295 10.65 5.89 12.74
C PHE A 295 10.56 4.37 12.90
N THR A 296 10.33 3.68 11.81
CA THR A 296 10.40 2.22 11.76
C THR A 296 11.78 1.78 11.23
N GLY A 297 12.51 1.01 12.03
CA GLY A 297 13.88 0.60 11.70
C GLY A 297 14.73 0.39 12.92
N THR A 298 16.03 0.65 12.85
CA THR A 298 17.02 0.51 13.95
C THR A 298 17.76 1.82 14.19
N PHE A 299 18.18 2.05 15.43
CA PHE A 299 18.95 3.22 15.85
C PHE A 299 20.25 2.79 16.53
N ASP A 300 21.35 3.41 16.15
CA ASP A 300 22.64 3.27 16.86
C ASP A 300 22.97 4.57 17.60
N LYS A 301 22.87 4.52 18.92
CA LYS A 301 23.16 5.67 19.79
C LYS A 301 24.61 6.14 19.75
N ASN A 302 25.55 5.26 19.41
CA ASN A 302 26.98 5.60 19.41
C ASN A 302 27.36 6.44 18.20
N SER A 303 26.90 6.03 17.01
CA SER A 303 27.11 6.77 15.78
C SER A 303 26.05 7.84 15.52
N ASP A 304 24.98 7.91 16.35
CA ASP A 304 23.83 8.78 16.19
C ASP A 304 23.17 8.62 14.80
N SER A 305 23.06 7.39 14.34
CA SER A 305 22.57 7.04 13.02
C SER A 305 21.38 6.08 13.09
N TYR A 306 20.58 6.07 12.03
CA TYR A 306 19.44 5.18 11.90
C TYR A 306 19.45 4.44 10.56
N SER A 307 18.84 3.27 10.54
CA SER A 307 18.52 2.53 9.32
C SER A 307 17.04 2.28 9.28
N LEU A 308 16.39 2.69 8.19
CA LEU A 308 14.97 2.49 7.99
C LEU A 308 14.69 1.07 7.51
N GLY A 309 13.57 0.52 7.94
CA GLY A 309 13.03 -0.74 7.45
C GLY A 309 12.66 -1.71 8.55
N ILE A 310 11.39 -2.09 8.58
CA ILE A 310 10.86 -3.26 9.28
C ILE A 310 10.27 -4.21 8.26
N ALA A 311 10.18 -5.51 8.59
CA ALA A 311 9.63 -6.51 7.68
C ALA A 311 8.21 -6.14 7.23
N HIS A 312 8.00 -6.07 5.92
CA HIS A 312 6.73 -5.69 5.31
C HIS A 312 6.68 -6.16 3.85
N THR A 313 5.83 -7.15 3.56
CA THR A 313 5.80 -7.83 2.26
C THR A 313 4.70 -7.34 1.32
N ALA A 314 3.88 -6.38 1.75
CA ALA A 314 2.81 -5.79 0.95
C ALA A 314 3.23 -4.43 0.37
N ARG A 315 2.61 -4.04 -0.73
CA ARG A 315 2.88 -2.79 -1.45
C ARG A 315 1.72 -1.82 -1.29
N PRO A 316 1.74 -0.92 -0.27
CA PRO A 316 0.69 0.08 -0.09
C PRO A 316 0.72 1.12 -1.22
N LYS A 317 -0.44 1.71 -1.51
CA LYS A 317 -0.57 2.85 -2.43
C LYS A 317 -0.26 4.18 -1.75
N SER A 318 -0.63 4.29 -0.48
CA SER A 318 -0.38 5.49 0.31
C SER A 318 -0.22 5.17 1.79
N ILE A 319 0.36 6.12 2.52
CA ILE A 319 0.40 6.20 3.97
C ILE A 319 -0.33 7.46 4.42
N SER A 320 -1.13 7.35 5.47
CA SER A 320 -1.75 8.52 6.10
C SER A 320 -1.48 8.55 7.59
N PHE A 321 -1.48 9.76 8.16
CA PHE A 321 -1.30 10.02 9.58
C PHE A 321 -2.02 11.30 9.98
N ASP A 322 -2.42 11.39 11.25
CA ASP A 322 -2.92 12.62 11.85
C ASP A 322 -1.77 13.34 12.54
N TYR A 323 -1.64 14.68 12.32
CA TYR A 323 -0.55 15.46 12.89
C TYR A 323 -0.99 16.82 13.43
N LYS A 324 -0.21 17.32 14.42
CA LYS A 324 -0.13 18.71 14.85
C LYS A 324 1.31 19.15 14.81
N TYR A 325 1.58 20.42 14.52
CA TYR A 325 2.93 20.94 14.47
C TYR A 325 3.04 22.35 15.02
N ALA A 326 3.97 22.52 15.95
CA ALA A 326 4.33 23.81 16.53
C ALA A 326 5.81 24.09 16.22
N PRO A 327 6.13 24.80 15.12
CA PRO A 327 7.50 25.15 14.75
C PRO A 327 8.11 26.19 15.71
N LEU A 328 9.41 26.06 15.93
CA LEU A 328 10.19 27.05 16.66
C LEU A 328 11.66 27.08 16.14
N PRO A 329 12.05 28.11 15.40
CA PRO A 329 11.29 29.32 15.05
C PRO A 329 10.09 29.03 14.14
N SER A 330 9.22 30.01 13.95
CA SER A 330 7.99 29.86 13.17
C SER A 330 8.22 29.48 11.69
N THR A 331 9.45 29.58 11.21
CA THR A 331 9.89 29.21 9.86
C THR A 331 10.40 27.76 9.76
N ASP A 332 10.55 27.07 10.90
CA ASP A 332 11.00 25.67 10.90
C ASP A 332 9.92 24.74 10.36
N GLN A 333 10.32 23.59 9.83
CA GLN A 333 9.43 22.63 9.21
C GLN A 333 9.72 21.23 9.73
N CYS A 334 8.67 20.45 10.02
CA CYS A 334 8.80 19.03 10.28
C CYS A 334 9.08 18.28 8.97
N ILE A 335 9.54 17.04 9.10
CA ILE A 335 9.78 16.14 7.98
C ILE A 335 9.01 14.84 8.22
N ALA A 336 8.30 14.36 7.19
CA ALA A 336 7.74 13.02 7.16
C ALA A 336 7.87 12.40 5.77
N TYR A 337 8.22 11.13 5.71
CA TYR A 337 8.25 10.34 4.47
C TYR A 337 8.21 8.85 4.76
N ALA A 338 7.93 8.06 3.73
CA ALA A 338 8.01 6.60 3.80
C ALA A 338 8.68 6.02 2.55
N LYS A 339 9.32 4.86 2.71
CA LYS A 339 10.04 4.14 1.67
C LYS A 339 9.73 2.65 1.74
N ILE A 340 9.69 2.00 0.58
CA ILE A 340 9.54 0.56 0.44
C ILE A 340 10.83 0.01 -0.17
N TYR A 341 11.31 -1.12 0.38
CA TYR A 341 12.52 -1.78 -0.07
C TYR A 341 12.23 -3.23 -0.45
N ASP A 342 12.99 -3.76 -1.38
CA ASP A 342 13.00 -5.18 -1.73
C ASP A 342 13.84 -6.01 -0.73
N SER A 343 13.96 -7.31 -0.98
CA SER A 343 14.75 -8.25 -0.16
C SER A 343 16.26 -7.97 -0.16
N ASN A 344 16.76 -7.18 -1.08
CA ASN A 344 18.17 -6.76 -1.19
C ASN A 344 18.40 -5.37 -0.59
N ASN A 345 17.39 -4.79 0.10
CA ASN A 345 17.39 -3.42 0.60
C ASN A 345 17.50 -2.35 -0.49
N VAL A 346 17.08 -2.64 -1.72
CA VAL A 346 16.96 -1.66 -2.79
C VAL A 346 15.62 -0.95 -2.65
N GLU A 347 15.64 0.39 -2.67
CA GLU A 347 14.41 1.20 -2.66
C GLU A 347 13.61 0.98 -3.95
N ILE A 348 12.37 0.51 -3.81
CA ILE A 348 11.44 0.26 -4.93
C ILE A 348 10.31 1.27 -4.99
N ALA A 349 10.05 1.96 -3.88
CA ALA A 349 9.07 3.05 -3.83
C ALA A 349 9.41 4.05 -2.73
N THR A 350 9.01 5.30 -2.93
CA THR A 350 9.11 6.37 -1.94
C THR A 350 7.91 7.31 -2.04
N THR A 351 7.56 7.96 -0.93
CA THR A 351 6.65 9.10 -0.94
C THR A 351 7.43 10.38 -1.22
N GLN A 352 6.73 11.45 -1.60
CA GLN A 352 7.31 12.77 -1.48
C GLN A 352 7.56 13.10 0.00
N GLU A 353 8.60 13.88 0.26
CA GLU A 353 8.85 14.40 1.59
C GLU A 353 7.77 15.43 1.95
N PHE A 354 7.14 15.21 3.09
CA PHE A 354 6.15 16.12 3.64
C PHE A 354 6.83 17.09 4.61
N ASN A 355 6.53 18.36 4.43
CA ASN A 355 6.98 19.45 5.28
C ASN A 355 5.78 20.30 5.67
N SER A 356 5.63 20.65 6.94
CA SER A 356 4.53 21.47 7.40
C SER A 356 5.02 22.68 8.16
N MET A 357 4.26 23.75 8.03
CA MET A 357 4.29 24.93 8.90
C MET A 357 3.35 24.70 10.10
N THR A 358 3.05 25.74 10.89
CA THR A 358 2.17 25.66 12.06
C THR A 358 0.84 24.96 11.76
N GLN A 359 0.50 23.96 12.58
CA GLN A 359 -0.75 23.21 12.52
C GLN A 359 -1.26 22.95 13.95
N ASP A 360 -2.16 23.81 14.43
CA ASP A 360 -2.60 23.82 15.84
C ASP A 360 -3.65 22.76 16.18
N VAL A 361 -4.35 22.24 15.18
CA VAL A 361 -5.35 21.18 15.34
C VAL A 361 -4.91 19.94 14.57
N TYR A 362 -5.30 18.76 15.04
CA TYR A 362 -4.99 17.55 14.28
C TYR A 362 -5.59 17.59 12.88
N LYS A 363 -4.73 17.39 11.90
CA LYS A 363 -5.06 17.30 10.48
C LYS A 363 -4.55 15.97 9.94
N LYS A 364 -5.37 15.30 9.14
CA LYS A 364 -4.96 14.12 8.41
C LYS A 364 -4.15 14.51 7.17
N GLU A 365 -2.99 13.88 7.02
CA GLU A 365 -2.17 13.97 5.81
C GLU A 365 -2.07 12.60 5.15
N THR A 366 -1.96 12.59 3.82
CA THR A 366 -1.82 11.37 3.03
C THR A 366 -0.70 11.55 2.01
N LEU A 367 0.25 10.63 2.03
CA LEU A 367 1.40 10.62 1.12
C LEU A 367 1.31 9.39 0.22
N ASN A 368 1.27 9.61 -1.09
CA ASN A 368 1.20 8.54 -2.08
C ASN A 368 2.60 7.99 -2.37
N PHE A 369 2.71 6.66 -2.47
CA PHE A 369 3.95 6.02 -2.90
C PHE A 369 4.11 6.10 -4.42
N THR A 370 5.28 6.55 -4.85
CA THR A 370 5.72 6.47 -6.25
C THR A 370 6.63 5.25 -6.39
N TYR A 371 6.17 4.24 -7.12
CA TYR A 371 6.92 3.01 -7.38
C TYR A 371 7.80 3.18 -8.61
N THR A 372 9.11 3.06 -8.43
CA THR A 372 10.10 3.00 -9.52
C THR A 372 10.22 1.60 -10.09
N GLN A 373 9.86 0.58 -9.30
CA GLN A 373 9.87 -0.84 -9.66
C GLN A 373 8.56 -1.50 -9.20
N SER A 374 7.47 -1.22 -9.92
CA SER A 374 6.11 -1.63 -9.52
C SER A 374 5.87 -3.15 -9.56
N THR A 375 6.71 -3.91 -10.27
CA THR A 375 6.63 -5.37 -10.37
C THR A 375 7.54 -6.10 -9.38
N THR A 376 8.39 -5.37 -8.63
CA THR A 376 9.25 -5.93 -7.60
C THR A 376 8.50 -6.06 -6.29
N LYS A 377 8.60 -7.22 -5.63
CA LYS A 377 7.97 -7.47 -4.34
C LYS A 377 8.64 -6.67 -3.23
N ALA A 378 7.81 -6.15 -2.30
CA ALA A 378 8.30 -5.51 -1.09
C ALA A 378 8.82 -6.55 -0.08
N ALA A 379 9.79 -6.17 0.72
CA ALA A 379 10.28 -6.92 1.88
C ALA A 379 10.36 -6.07 3.14
N TYR A 380 10.55 -4.75 3.00
CA TYR A 380 10.65 -3.84 4.15
C TYR A 380 9.94 -2.52 3.87
N ILE A 381 9.45 -1.89 4.95
CA ILE A 381 8.92 -0.52 4.95
C ILE A 381 9.66 0.33 5.97
N GLY A 382 10.12 1.51 5.56
CA GLY A 382 10.67 2.54 6.41
C GLY A 382 9.72 3.73 6.47
N ILE A 383 9.31 4.15 7.67
CA ILE A 383 8.50 5.34 7.92
C ILE A 383 9.30 6.25 8.83
N PHE A 384 9.33 7.54 8.55
CA PHE A 384 10.16 8.49 9.28
C PHE A 384 9.40 9.78 9.56
N PHE A 385 9.49 10.25 10.82
CA PHE A 385 9.02 11.53 11.30
C PHE A 385 10.11 12.25 12.05
N GLN A 386 10.27 13.55 11.80
CA GLN A 386 11.25 14.42 12.44
C GLN A 386 10.60 15.71 12.93
N SER A 387 10.94 16.13 14.13
CA SER A 387 10.35 17.29 14.79
C SER A 387 10.62 18.64 14.12
N GLY A 388 11.70 18.78 13.41
CA GLY A 388 12.11 20.03 12.75
C GLY A 388 13.50 19.92 12.16
N THR A 389 13.96 20.99 11.55
CA THR A 389 15.31 21.09 10.95
C THR A 389 16.22 22.06 11.70
N ASN A 390 15.63 22.93 12.52
CA ASN A 390 16.38 23.95 13.26
C ASN A 390 17.02 23.38 14.51
N THR A 391 18.33 23.57 14.64
CA THR A 391 19.15 23.21 15.81
C THR A 391 19.75 24.44 16.50
N ASP A 392 19.34 25.65 16.15
CA ASP A 392 19.79 26.87 16.82
C ASP A 392 19.10 26.98 18.18
N ILE A 393 19.86 26.76 19.25
CA ILE A 393 19.40 26.81 20.63
C ILE A 393 18.84 28.19 20.98
N GLY A 394 19.33 29.27 20.38
CA GLY A 394 18.84 30.61 20.60
C GLY A 394 17.36 30.81 20.26
N ASN A 395 16.80 29.94 19.44
CA ASN A 395 15.38 29.94 19.06
C ASN A 395 14.51 29.01 19.93
N MET A 396 15.11 28.29 20.89
CA MET A 396 14.35 27.33 21.71
C MET A 396 13.78 27.96 22.97
N ARG A 397 12.78 27.30 23.56
CA ARG A 397 12.11 27.76 24.78
C ARG A 397 12.30 26.79 25.93
N GLN A 398 12.32 27.30 27.13
CA GLN A 398 12.24 26.47 28.33
C GLN A 398 10.80 26.03 28.56
N VAL A 399 10.63 24.72 28.86
CA VAL A 399 9.39 24.15 29.34
C VAL A 399 9.63 23.68 30.77
N GLU A 400 8.89 24.25 31.71
CA GLU A 400 9.02 23.89 33.13
C GLU A 400 8.39 22.50 33.36
N GLY A 401 9.15 21.60 33.99
CA GLY A 401 8.67 20.35 34.53
C GLY A 401 8.03 20.53 35.91
N GLY A 402 7.24 19.56 36.35
CA GLY A 402 6.66 19.50 37.67
C GLY A 402 7.43 18.55 38.57
N TYR A 403 7.30 18.74 39.90
CA TYR A 403 7.89 17.82 40.93
C TYR A 403 7.12 16.51 41.09
N SER A 404 6.27 16.11 40.22
CA SER A 404 5.48 14.91 40.38
C SER A 404 6.23 13.68 39.88
N THR A 405 5.76 12.50 40.24
CA THR A 405 6.31 11.20 39.88
C THR A 405 6.21 10.81 38.39
N SER A 406 5.91 11.73 37.51
CA SER A 406 5.84 11.50 36.09
C SER A 406 7.22 11.53 35.44
N PRO A 407 7.49 10.73 34.38
CA PRO A 407 8.76 10.77 33.65
C PRO A 407 9.08 12.15 33.03
N TYR A 408 8.14 13.07 33.03
CA TYR A 408 8.26 14.42 32.43
C TYR A 408 8.47 15.55 33.45
N ASN A 409 9.03 15.23 34.60
CA ASN A 409 9.26 16.21 35.70
C ASN A 409 10.38 17.19 35.45
N GLN A 410 11.13 17.00 34.39
CA GLN A 410 12.32 17.79 34.13
C GLN A 410 11.99 19.04 33.35
N ASP A 411 12.60 20.14 33.69
CA ASP A 411 12.67 21.30 32.82
C ASP A 411 13.42 20.90 31.54
N ARG A 412 12.88 21.33 30.42
CA ARG A 412 13.43 21.03 29.11
C ARG A 412 13.58 22.29 28.31
N VAL A 413 14.55 22.30 27.42
CA VAL A 413 14.65 23.30 26.37
C VAL A 413 14.20 22.64 25.07
N VAL A 414 13.09 23.11 24.53
CA VAL A 414 12.45 22.53 23.36
C VAL A 414 12.40 23.52 22.20
N GLY A 415 12.66 23.03 21.01
CA GLY A 415 12.43 23.72 19.76
C GLY A 415 11.06 23.35 19.19
N SER A 416 11.05 22.95 17.94
CA SER A 416 9.84 22.50 17.24
C SER A 416 9.27 21.21 17.83
N VAL A 417 7.93 21.11 17.82
CA VAL A 417 7.19 19.96 18.35
C VAL A 417 6.23 19.45 17.30
N LEU A 418 6.43 18.19 16.90
CA LEU A 418 5.54 17.44 16.03
C LEU A 418 4.77 16.40 16.85
N LYS A 419 3.45 16.31 16.66
CA LYS A 419 2.64 15.22 17.24
C LYS A 419 2.07 14.38 16.11
N ILE A 420 2.14 13.07 16.30
CA ILE A 420 1.70 12.06 15.32
C ILE A 420 0.74 11.08 15.97
N ASP A 421 -0.32 10.77 15.24
CA ASP A 421 -1.34 9.79 15.61
C ASP A 421 -1.85 9.07 14.35
N ASN A 422 -2.51 7.89 14.51
CA ASN A 422 -3.25 7.18 13.47
C ASN A 422 -2.47 6.92 12.17
N VAL A 423 -1.25 6.41 12.26
CA VAL A 423 -0.47 6.03 11.08
C VAL A 423 -1.06 4.78 10.44
N THR A 424 -1.55 4.90 9.21
CA THR A 424 -2.24 3.82 8.48
C THR A 424 -1.74 3.70 7.04
N LEU A 425 -1.81 2.48 6.49
CA LEU A 425 -1.49 2.19 5.09
C LEU A 425 -2.76 1.93 4.30
N ASN A 426 -2.81 2.42 3.08
CA ASN A 426 -3.90 2.16 2.14
C ASN A 426 -3.39 1.31 0.97
N TYR A 427 -4.19 0.30 0.59
CA TYR A 427 -3.89 -0.67 -0.47
C TYR A 427 -4.90 -0.62 -1.62
N ASP A 428 -5.89 0.25 -1.55
CA ASP A 428 -6.91 0.38 -2.59
C ASP A 428 -6.29 0.95 -3.89
N TYR A 429 -6.80 0.47 -5.00
CA TYR A 429 -6.55 1.10 -6.29
C TYR A 429 -7.40 2.38 -6.37
N GLU A 430 -6.76 3.52 -6.52
CA GLU A 430 -7.41 4.82 -6.71
C GLU A 430 -7.83 5.05 -8.15
#